data_5396053d622f92c766bd2ab6f5eddc8e
#
_entry.id   5396053d622f92c766bd2ab6f5eddc8e
#
_cell.length_a   1.000
_cell.length_b   1.000
_cell.length_c   1.000
_cell.angle_alpha   90.00
_cell.angle_beta   90.00
_cell.angle_gamma   90.00
#
_symmetry.space_group_name_H-M   'P 1'
#
loop_
_entity.id
_entity.type
_entity.pdbx_description
1 polymer ?
#
loop_
_entity_poly.entity_id
_entity_poly.type
_entity_poly.pdbx_seq_one_letter_code
_entity_poly.pdbx_strand_id
1 'polypeptide(L)'
;MCKYMQSKQTHLRLNAELGSYDKEVVHAIIDGAPMCHISANVAGAPYIQATVHWRDGEKVYIHGAVKNKMIHAIKKGAPACLAFSHFDGYLLPRSSFNHAVLYRSVVAFAQGRFLQDPEEKQRQLEIYVENIQPGRWQHIRPPSEDELKQTGIIEFPLKEVSAKSIPMEMAAMLMPGGEMEAPEDAHYNPWTGVIPYTPVTGAAIAATDLPGNDR
;
A
#
# COMPACT_ATOMS: atom_id res chain seq x y z
N MET A 1 -20.54 -0.61 11.09
CA MET A 1 -19.28 -0.69 10.32
C MET A 1 -18.71 -2.08 10.46
N CYS A 2 -18.33 -2.70 9.35
CA CYS A 2 -17.73 -4.04 9.35
C CYS A 2 -16.23 -3.91 9.63
N LYS A 3 -15.70 -4.69 10.60
CA LYS A 3 -14.30 -4.61 11.02
C LYS A 3 -13.57 -5.92 10.80
N TYR A 4 -12.28 -5.84 10.54
CA TYR A 4 -11.38 -6.98 10.65
C TYR A 4 -11.20 -7.38 12.12
N MET A 5 -10.99 -8.67 12.35
CA MET A 5 -10.69 -9.14 13.71
C MET A 5 -9.23 -8.83 14.05
N GLN A 6 -9.03 -8.27 15.23
CA GLN A 6 -7.69 -8.06 15.77
C GLN A 6 -7.05 -9.42 16.12
N SER A 7 -5.87 -9.67 15.61
CA SER A 7 -5.06 -10.84 15.93
C SER A 7 -3.83 -10.44 16.75
N LYS A 8 -3.06 -11.42 17.21
CA LYS A 8 -1.78 -11.18 17.88
C LYS A 8 -0.80 -10.41 16.99
N GLN A 9 -0.83 -10.64 15.66
CA GLN A 9 0.07 -9.99 14.69
C GLN A 9 -0.38 -8.57 14.35
N THR A 10 -1.70 -8.32 14.34
CA THR A 10 -2.27 -7.02 13.99
C THR A 10 -2.54 -6.12 15.19
N HIS A 11 -2.28 -6.60 16.41
CA HIS A 11 -2.45 -5.83 17.64
C HIS A 11 -1.46 -4.66 17.70
N LEU A 12 -1.98 -3.44 17.71
CA LEU A 12 -1.19 -2.22 17.85
C LEU A 12 -0.96 -1.95 19.35
N ARG A 13 0.30 -2.01 19.77
CA ARG A 13 0.68 -1.83 21.18
C ARG A 13 0.93 -0.38 21.55
N LEU A 14 1.52 0.39 20.62
CA LEU A 14 1.92 1.76 20.84
C LEU A 14 1.03 2.68 20.01
N ASN A 15 0.45 3.71 20.66
CA ASN A 15 -0.50 4.64 20.04
C ASN A 15 -1.63 3.87 19.34
N ALA A 16 -2.30 3.00 20.09
CA ALA A 16 -3.34 2.12 19.55
C ALA A 16 -4.57 2.91 19.07
N GLU A 17 -4.77 4.13 19.62
CA GLU A 17 -5.81 5.08 19.23
C GLU A 17 -5.66 5.59 17.79
N LEU A 18 -4.44 5.52 17.22
CA LEU A 18 -4.17 5.83 15.82
C LEU A 18 -4.49 4.68 14.88
N GLY A 19 -4.85 3.53 15.43
CA GLY A 19 -5.15 2.32 14.71
C GLY A 19 -6.60 2.20 14.28
N SER A 20 -6.82 1.52 13.15
CA SER A 20 -8.15 1.14 12.69
C SER A 20 -8.16 -0.29 12.14
N TYR A 21 -9.27 -0.98 12.39
CA TYR A 21 -9.60 -2.29 11.80
C TYR A 21 -10.84 -2.18 10.91
N ASP A 22 -11.33 -0.96 10.69
CA ASP A 22 -12.49 -0.70 9.86
C ASP A 22 -12.17 -1.02 8.41
N LYS A 23 -13.03 -1.82 7.76
CA LYS A 23 -12.80 -2.27 6.38
C LYS A 23 -12.77 -1.12 5.38
N GLU A 24 -13.61 -0.13 5.54
CA GLU A 24 -13.66 1.03 4.64
C GLU A 24 -12.35 1.82 4.71
N VAL A 25 -11.82 2.04 5.93
CA VAL A 25 -10.54 2.71 6.14
C VAL A 25 -9.39 1.91 5.53
N VAL A 26 -9.34 0.61 5.81
CA VAL A 26 -8.32 -0.29 5.25
C VAL A 26 -8.35 -0.32 3.73
N HIS A 27 -9.55 -0.49 3.15
CA HIS A 27 -9.72 -0.54 1.69
C HIS A 27 -9.30 0.78 1.03
N ALA A 28 -9.72 1.92 1.58
CA ALA A 28 -9.35 3.23 1.04
C ALA A 28 -7.82 3.45 1.02
N ILE A 29 -7.11 2.99 2.05
CA ILE A 29 -5.65 3.08 2.09
C ILE A 29 -5.02 2.14 1.07
N ILE A 30 -5.49 0.91 0.96
CA ILE A 30 -4.97 -0.07 -0.03
C ILE A 30 -5.22 0.42 -1.45
N ASP A 31 -6.45 0.82 -1.77
CA ASP A 31 -6.84 1.21 -3.13
C ASP A 31 -6.14 2.49 -3.61
N GLY A 32 -5.84 3.41 -2.68
CA GLY A 32 -5.14 4.65 -2.99
C GLY A 32 -3.62 4.53 -3.03
N ALA A 33 -3.03 3.45 -2.52
CA ALA A 33 -1.57 3.30 -2.49
C ALA A 33 -1.03 2.99 -3.90
N PRO A 34 -0.01 3.72 -4.39
CA PRO A 34 0.51 3.49 -5.75
C PRO A 34 1.24 2.17 -5.89
N MET A 35 1.80 1.66 -4.81
CA MET A 35 2.52 0.39 -4.74
C MET A 35 2.33 -0.27 -3.37
N CYS A 36 2.50 -1.59 -3.32
CA CYS A 36 2.70 -2.30 -2.06
C CYS A 36 4.14 -2.79 -1.90
N HIS A 37 4.56 -2.95 -0.67
CA HIS A 37 5.80 -3.63 -0.30
C HIS A 37 5.43 -5.00 0.25
N ILE A 38 5.85 -6.06 -0.44
CA ILE A 38 5.61 -7.43 0.02
C ILE A 38 6.89 -8.02 0.57
N SER A 39 6.79 -8.66 1.74
CA SER A 39 7.89 -9.36 2.39
C SER A 39 7.52 -10.82 2.63
N ALA A 40 8.49 -11.70 2.39
CA ALA A 40 8.43 -13.11 2.75
C ALA A 40 9.83 -13.63 3.06
N ASN A 41 9.92 -14.82 3.67
CA ASN A 41 11.20 -15.51 3.80
C ASN A 41 11.57 -16.19 2.47
N VAL A 42 12.68 -15.78 1.88
CA VAL A 42 13.20 -16.35 0.64
C VAL A 42 14.55 -17.00 0.92
N ALA A 43 14.66 -18.29 0.76
CA ALA A 43 15.89 -19.08 1.01
C ALA A 43 16.48 -18.86 2.41
N GLY A 44 15.63 -18.75 3.43
CA GLY A 44 16.04 -18.59 4.83
C GLY A 44 16.29 -17.14 5.29
N ALA A 45 16.17 -16.16 4.39
CA ALA A 45 16.37 -14.74 4.71
C ALA A 45 15.10 -13.91 4.45
N PRO A 46 14.85 -12.84 5.24
CA PRO A 46 13.81 -11.86 4.93
C PRO A 46 14.10 -11.21 3.58
N TYR A 47 13.11 -11.18 2.70
CA TYR A 47 13.19 -10.54 1.41
C TYR A 47 11.99 -9.60 1.23
N ILE A 48 12.23 -8.38 0.76
CA ILE A 48 11.19 -7.38 0.49
C ILE A 48 11.26 -6.95 -0.98
N GLN A 49 10.09 -6.73 -1.57
CA GLN A 49 9.95 -6.26 -2.94
C GLN A 49 8.81 -5.26 -3.02
N ALA A 50 9.04 -4.12 -3.68
CA ALA A 50 7.98 -3.22 -4.10
C ALA A 50 7.32 -3.79 -5.38
N THR A 51 6.00 -3.74 -5.45
CA THR A 51 5.25 -4.24 -6.60
C THR A 51 3.92 -3.51 -6.72
N VAL A 52 3.32 -3.58 -7.91
CA VAL A 52 1.94 -3.13 -8.12
C VAL A 52 0.98 -4.11 -7.49
N HIS A 53 -0.18 -3.61 -7.10
CA HIS A 53 -1.25 -4.41 -6.53
C HIS A 53 -2.61 -3.91 -7.00
N TRP A 54 -3.62 -4.72 -6.79
CA TRP A 54 -5.03 -4.32 -6.89
C TRP A 54 -5.86 -5.12 -5.90
N ARG A 55 -7.03 -4.61 -5.58
CA ARG A 55 -7.97 -5.27 -4.69
C ARG A 55 -9.23 -5.67 -5.47
N ASP A 56 -9.72 -6.86 -5.17
CA ASP A 56 -11.03 -7.34 -5.60
C ASP A 56 -11.76 -7.90 -4.37
N GLY A 57 -12.78 -7.21 -3.91
CA GLY A 57 -13.49 -7.55 -2.67
C GLY A 57 -12.57 -7.54 -1.44
N GLU A 58 -12.53 -8.65 -0.71
CA GLU A 58 -11.72 -8.85 0.50
C GLU A 58 -10.36 -9.48 0.19
N LYS A 59 -9.82 -9.26 -0.99
CA LYS A 59 -8.57 -9.86 -1.46
C LYS A 59 -7.70 -8.83 -2.14
N VAL A 60 -6.40 -8.94 -1.91
CA VAL A 60 -5.37 -8.18 -2.64
C VAL A 60 -4.63 -9.13 -3.56
N TYR A 61 -4.31 -8.64 -4.73
CA TYR A 61 -3.57 -9.36 -5.75
C TYR A 61 -2.29 -8.64 -6.10
N ILE A 62 -1.28 -9.42 -6.44
CA ILE A 62 -0.04 -8.95 -7.07
C ILE A 62 0.24 -9.80 -8.31
N HIS A 63 1.03 -9.29 -9.24
CA HIS A 63 1.54 -10.08 -10.34
C HIS A 63 3.04 -9.89 -10.56
N GLY A 64 3.63 -10.84 -11.26
CA GLY A 64 5.02 -10.80 -11.67
C GLY A 64 5.38 -12.02 -12.51
N ALA A 65 6.65 -12.12 -12.94
CA ALA A 65 7.10 -13.30 -13.64
C ALA A 65 7.06 -14.55 -12.72
N VAL A 66 6.62 -15.68 -13.22
CA VAL A 66 6.60 -16.96 -12.47
C VAL A 66 7.98 -17.31 -11.89
N LYS A 67 9.06 -16.90 -12.58
CA LYS A 67 10.45 -17.11 -12.14
C LYS A 67 10.91 -16.14 -11.05
N ASN A 68 10.11 -15.15 -10.69
CA ASN A 68 10.43 -14.20 -9.61
C ASN A 68 10.58 -14.94 -8.28
N LYS A 69 11.64 -14.62 -7.52
CA LYS A 69 11.97 -15.29 -6.25
C LYS A 69 10.86 -15.19 -5.21
N MET A 70 10.23 -14.00 -5.09
CA MET A 70 9.11 -13.75 -4.18
C MET A 70 7.89 -14.61 -4.56
N ILE A 71 7.49 -14.55 -5.85
CA ILE A 71 6.37 -15.35 -6.38
C ILE A 71 6.63 -16.85 -6.12
N HIS A 72 7.85 -17.31 -6.37
CA HIS A 72 8.22 -18.71 -6.17
C HIS A 72 8.17 -19.13 -4.68
N ALA A 73 8.65 -18.28 -3.76
CA ALA A 73 8.62 -18.58 -2.34
C ALA A 73 7.17 -18.66 -1.82
N ILE A 74 6.32 -17.71 -2.22
CA ILE A 74 4.92 -17.69 -1.80
C ILE A 74 4.15 -18.86 -2.41
N LYS A 75 4.40 -19.19 -3.68
CA LYS A 75 3.83 -20.39 -4.31
C LYS A 75 4.21 -21.69 -3.57
N LYS A 76 5.38 -21.72 -2.92
CA LYS A 76 5.81 -22.82 -2.05
C LYS A 76 5.28 -22.77 -0.62
N GLY A 77 4.43 -21.80 -0.31
CA GLY A 77 3.77 -21.70 0.99
C GLY A 77 4.47 -20.76 1.97
N ALA A 78 5.42 -19.93 1.55
CA ALA A 78 5.96 -18.90 2.43
C ALA A 78 4.87 -17.89 2.83
N PRO A 79 4.65 -17.64 4.13
CA PRO A 79 3.76 -16.58 4.57
C PRO A 79 4.31 -15.21 4.16
N ALA A 80 3.42 -14.27 3.88
CA ALA A 80 3.77 -12.95 3.45
C ALA A 80 3.22 -11.86 4.37
N CYS A 81 3.94 -10.73 4.39
CA CYS A 81 3.48 -9.49 4.98
C CYS A 81 3.45 -8.44 3.86
N LEU A 82 2.30 -7.77 3.68
CA LEU A 82 2.11 -6.69 2.73
C LEU A 82 1.98 -5.37 3.48
N ALA A 83 2.67 -4.34 3.00
CA ALA A 83 2.58 -3.00 3.54
C ALA A 83 2.17 -2.01 2.43
N PHE A 84 1.19 -1.18 2.75
CA PHE A 84 0.68 -0.10 1.91
C PHE A 84 0.85 1.20 2.68
N SER A 85 1.33 2.26 2.04
CA SER A 85 1.57 3.52 2.74
C SER A 85 1.37 4.73 1.86
N HIS A 86 0.88 5.79 2.50
CA HIS A 86 0.81 7.14 1.97
C HIS A 86 1.62 8.05 2.87
N PHE A 87 2.38 8.92 2.28
CA PHE A 87 3.01 10.03 2.94
C PHE A 87 2.17 11.28 2.67
N ASP A 88 1.63 11.89 3.73
CA ASP A 88 0.68 13.00 3.62
C ASP A 88 1.30 14.36 4.01
N GLY A 89 2.49 14.36 4.62
CA GLY A 89 3.23 15.61 4.91
C GLY A 89 4.18 15.53 6.09
N TYR A 90 4.89 16.62 6.31
CA TYR A 90 5.74 16.83 7.49
C TYR A 90 5.02 17.68 8.52
N LEU A 91 5.21 17.33 9.79
CA LEU A 91 4.72 18.03 10.95
C LEU A 91 5.92 18.64 11.68
N LEU A 92 5.94 19.96 11.80
CA LEU A 92 7.07 20.77 12.29
C LEU A 92 6.66 21.59 13.53
N PRO A 93 6.63 20.98 14.72
CA PRO A 93 6.41 21.68 15.99
C PRO A 93 7.69 22.39 16.48
N ARG A 94 7.65 23.01 17.67
CA ARG A 94 8.82 23.66 18.28
C ARG A 94 9.89 22.68 18.74
N SER A 95 9.49 21.54 19.26
CA SER A 95 10.39 20.51 19.77
C SER A 95 10.87 19.57 18.66
N SER A 96 12.16 19.29 18.59
CA SER A 96 12.71 18.27 17.69
C SER A 96 12.17 16.88 17.97
N PHE A 97 11.83 16.59 19.21
CA PHE A 97 11.25 15.31 19.64
C PHE A 97 9.86 15.07 19.02
N ASN A 98 9.09 16.14 18.86
CA ASN A 98 7.72 16.08 18.34
C ASN A 98 7.64 16.20 16.81
N HIS A 99 8.78 16.40 16.10
CA HIS A 99 8.77 16.36 14.64
C HIS A 99 8.25 15.00 14.16
N ALA A 100 7.30 15.01 13.26
CA ALA A 100 6.61 13.81 12.81
C ALA A 100 6.22 13.89 11.33
N VAL A 101 5.59 12.84 10.85
CA VAL A 101 5.00 12.76 9.52
C VAL A 101 3.51 12.47 9.62
N LEU A 102 2.75 13.10 8.78
CA LEU A 102 1.36 12.71 8.52
C LEU A 102 1.39 11.54 7.53
N TYR A 103 0.73 10.46 7.85
CA TYR A 103 0.74 9.25 7.02
C TYR A 103 -0.49 8.39 7.25
N ARG A 104 -0.77 7.54 6.31
CA ARG A 104 -1.73 6.45 6.40
C ARG A 104 -1.05 5.16 5.95
N SER A 105 -1.23 4.09 6.69
CA SER A 105 -0.64 2.80 6.34
C SER A 105 -1.55 1.63 6.67
N VAL A 106 -1.39 0.54 5.92
CA VAL A 106 -1.99 -0.75 6.19
C VAL A 106 -0.90 -1.81 6.19
N VAL A 107 -0.96 -2.71 7.17
CA VAL A 107 -0.16 -3.93 7.20
C VAL A 107 -1.11 -5.12 7.18
N ALA A 108 -0.87 -6.05 6.26
CA ALA A 108 -1.64 -7.28 6.13
C ALA A 108 -0.73 -8.50 6.19
N PHE A 109 -1.12 -9.50 6.99
CA PHE A 109 -0.44 -10.80 7.07
C PHE A 109 -1.32 -11.85 6.41
N ALA A 110 -0.75 -12.58 5.46
CA ALA A 110 -1.52 -13.57 4.72
C ALA A 110 -0.67 -14.72 4.16
N GLN A 111 -1.34 -15.86 4.01
CA GLN A 111 -0.88 -16.94 3.17
C GLN A 111 -1.38 -16.68 1.74
N GLY A 112 -0.46 -16.53 0.79
CA GLY A 112 -0.81 -16.29 -0.61
C GLY A 112 -1.27 -17.55 -1.33
N ARG A 113 -2.28 -17.42 -2.19
CA ARG A 113 -2.73 -18.45 -3.13
C ARG A 113 -2.23 -18.11 -4.54
N PHE A 114 -1.40 -18.95 -5.10
CA PHE A 114 -0.98 -18.82 -6.49
C PHE A 114 -2.11 -19.26 -7.44
N LEU A 115 -2.53 -18.37 -8.35
CA LEU A 115 -3.58 -18.67 -9.33
C LEU A 115 -3.02 -19.62 -10.41
N GLN A 116 -3.72 -20.73 -10.63
CA GLN A 116 -3.35 -21.73 -11.63
C GLN A 116 -4.24 -21.65 -12.88
N ASP A 117 -5.52 -21.38 -12.68
CA ASP A 117 -6.52 -21.33 -13.73
C ASP A 117 -6.27 -20.13 -14.66
N PRO A 118 -6.13 -20.35 -15.99
CA PRO A 118 -5.94 -19.28 -16.97
C PRO A 118 -7.10 -18.27 -17.02
N GLU A 119 -8.33 -18.74 -16.87
CA GLU A 119 -9.53 -17.87 -16.91
C GLU A 119 -9.55 -16.95 -15.67
N GLU A 120 -9.23 -17.50 -14.49
CA GLU A 120 -9.12 -16.70 -13.27
C GLU A 120 -7.99 -15.66 -13.39
N LYS A 121 -6.83 -16.04 -13.96
CA LYS A 121 -5.73 -15.09 -14.21
C LYS A 121 -6.15 -13.97 -15.16
N GLN A 122 -6.79 -14.32 -16.28
CA GLN A 122 -7.24 -13.32 -17.26
C GLN A 122 -8.22 -12.34 -16.63
N ARG A 123 -9.21 -12.83 -15.89
CA ARG A 123 -10.18 -11.98 -15.18
C ARG A 123 -9.47 -11.03 -14.21
N GLN A 124 -8.48 -11.51 -13.47
CA GLN A 124 -7.75 -10.66 -12.52
C GLN A 124 -6.85 -9.62 -13.22
N LEU A 125 -6.29 -9.93 -14.39
CA LEU A 125 -5.57 -8.96 -15.21
C LEU A 125 -6.49 -7.91 -15.82
N GLU A 126 -7.71 -8.29 -16.19
CA GLU A 126 -8.74 -7.35 -16.63
C GLU A 126 -9.08 -6.34 -15.53
N ILE A 127 -9.36 -6.81 -14.29
CA ILE A 127 -9.62 -5.93 -13.14
C ILE A 127 -8.43 -5.00 -12.90
N TYR A 128 -7.20 -5.50 -12.97
CA TYR A 128 -6.00 -4.70 -12.81
C TYR A 128 -5.92 -3.56 -13.86
N VAL A 129 -6.13 -3.89 -15.13
CA VAL A 129 -6.08 -2.89 -16.23
C VAL A 129 -7.19 -1.86 -16.11
N GLU A 130 -8.42 -2.31 -15.80
CA GLU A 130 -9.57 -1.42 -15.61
C GLU A 130 -9.40 -0.50 -14.39
N ASN A 131 -8.71 -0.93 -13.34
CA ASN A 131 -8.37 -0.06 -12.20
C ASN A 131 -7.38 1.05 -12.58
N ILE A 132 -6.47 0.80 -13.53
CA ILE A 132 -5.54 1.83 -14.03
C ILE A 132 -6.26 2.82 -14.93
N GLN A 133 -7.07 2.31 -15.87
CA GLN A 133 -7.80 3.13 -16.83
C GLN A 133 -9.12 2.44 -17.20
N PRO A 134 -10.23 2.91 -16.65
CA PRO A 134 -11.56 2.37 -16.97
C PRO A 134 -11.85 2.36 -18.48
N GLY A 135 -12.38 1.26 -18.97
CA GLY A 135 -12.69 1.04 -20.39
C GLY A 135 -11.49 0.65 -21.25
N ARG A 136 -10.30 0.48 -20.66
CA ARG A 136 -9.09 0.16 -21.41
C ARG A 136 -9.10 -1.25 -21.98
N TRP A 137 -9.61 -2.23 -21.23
CA TRP A 137 -9.52 -3.66 -21.59
C TRP A 137 -10.11 -3.97 -22.96
N GLN A 138 -11.23 -3.37 -23.31
CA GLN A 138 -11.90 -3.57 -24.60
C GLN A 138 -11.09 -3.07 -25.83
N HIS A 139 -10.05 -2.27 -25.60
CA HIS A 139 -9.20 -1.68 -26.65
C HIS A 139 -7.83 -2.32 -26.75
N ILE A 140 -7.53 -3.32 -25.95
CA ILE A 140 -6.27 -4.03 -25.97
C ILE A 140 -6.47 -5.53 -26.25
N ARG A 141 -5.44 -6.16 -26.76
CA ARG A 141 -5.43 -7.61 -26.97
C ARG A 141 -5.39 -8.31 -25.59
N PRO A 142 -6.20 -9.34 -25.36
CA PRO A 142 -6.07 -10.18 -24.17
C PRO A 142 -4.72 -10.93 -24.18
N PRO A 143 -4.25 -11.38 -23.00
CA PRO A 143 -3.03 -12.15 -22.92
C PRO A 143 -3.15 -13.48 -23.66
N SER A 144 -2.07 -13.93 -24.32
CA SER A 144 -1.99 -15.25 -24.89
C SER A 144 -1.82 -16.32 -23.80
N GLU A 145 -2.05 -17.59 -24.16
CA GLU A 145 -1.81 -18.71 -23.23
C GLU A 145 -0.37 -18.73 -22.69
N ASP A 146 0.62 -18.44 -23.53
CA ASP A 146 2.01 -18.43 -23.12
C ASP A 146 2.36 -17.26 -22.20
N GLU A 147 1.75 -16.08 -22.41
CA GLU A 147 1.84 -14.94 -21.50
C GLU A 147 1.21 -15.28 -20.15
N LEU A 148 0.04 -15.93 -20.13
CA LEU A 148 -0.59 -16.40 -18.89
C LEU A 148 0.24 -17.45 -18.15
N LYS A 149 0.92 -18.36 -18.87
CA LYS A 149 1.85 -19.34 -18.27
C LYS A 149 3.06 -18.66 -17.62
N GLN A 150 3.57 -17.58 -18.22
CA GLN A 150 4.73 -16.83 -17.70
C GLN A 150 4.36 -15.83 -16.59
N THR A 151 3.06 -15.48 -16.45
CA THR A 151 2.57 -14.56 -15.43
C THR A 151 2.16 -15.30 -14.17
N GLY A 152 2.82 -14.99 -13.07
CA GLY A 152 2.41 -15.42 -11.74
C GLY A 152 1.50 -14.37 -11.12
N ILE A 153 0.30 -14.78 -10.71
CA ILE A 153 -0.62 -13.94 -9.91
C ILE A 153 -0.82 -14.62 -8.56
N ILE A 154 -0.73 -13.83 -7.50
CA ILE A 154 -0.96 -14.30 -6.14
C ILE A 154 -2.10 -13.50 -5.52
N GLU A 155 -3.05 -14.22 -4.95
CA GLU A 155 -4.17 -13.72 -4.16
C GLU A 155 -3.80 -13.77 -2.67
N PHE A 156 -4.09 -12.70 -1.94
CA PHE A 156 -3.95 -12.60 -0.49
C PHE A 156 -5.29 -12.22 0.14
N PRO A 157 -5.90 -13.08 0.96
CA PRO A 157 -7.11 -12.73 1.68
C PRO A 157 -6.81 -11.69 2.75
N LEU A 158 -7.62 -10.63 2.83
CA LEU A 158 -7.57 -9.62 3.88
C LEU A 158 -8.31 -10.13 5.13
N LYS A 159 -7.59 -10.82 6.00
CA LYS A 159 -8.12 -11.35 7.27
C LYS A 159 -7.39 -10.77 8.48
N GLU A 160 -6.07 -10.82 8.48
CA GLU A 160 -5.20 -10.28 9.52
C GLU A 160 -4.62 -8.96 9.04
N VAL A 161 -5.33 -7.87 9.30
CA VAL A 161 -5.05 -6.55 8.75
C VAL A 161 -5.21 -5.50 9.82
N SER A 162 -4.32 -4.52 9.84
CA SER A 162 -4.46 -3.30 10.65
C SER A 162 -4.07 -2.08 9.83
N ALA A 163 -4.80 -1.00 10.02
CA ALA A 163 -4.45 0.33 9.54
C ALA A 163 -3.89 1.17 10.69
N LYS A 164 -2.99 2.09 10.39
CA LYS A 164 -2.50 3.12 11.31
C LYS A 164 -2.28 4.42 10.56
N SER A 165 -2.71 5.54 11.16
CA SER A 165 -2.59 6.85 10.54
C SER A 165 -2.31 7.93 11.58
N ILE A 166 -1.57 8.97 11.17
CA ILE A 166 -1.51 10.26 11.84
C ILE A 166 -2.21 11.26 10.91
N PRO A 167 -3.49 11.58 11.18
CA PRO A 167 -4.26 12.49 10.34
C PRO A 167 -3.94 13.97 10.65
N MET A 168 -4.36 14.86 9.74
CA MET A 168 -4.13 16.30 9.85
C MET A 168 -4.69 16.89 11.15
N GLU A 169 -5.80 16.37 11.65
CA GLU A 169 -6.48 16.82 12.86
C GLU A 169 -5.59 16.69 14.10
N MET A 170 -4.68 15.72 14.10
CA MET A 170 -3.72 15.53 15.20
C MET A 170 -2.58 16.56 15.17
N ALA A 171 -2.37 17.25 14.07
CA ALA A 171 -1.32 18.27 13.98
C ALA A 171 -1.51 19.36 15.06
N ALA A 172 -2.74 19.77 15.33
CA ALA A 172 -3.04 20.80 16.31
C ALA A 172 -2.56 20.45 17.73
N MET A 173 -2.53 19.17 18.10
CA MET A 173 -2.09 18.72 19.43
C MET A 173 -0.58 18.92 19.66
N LEU A 174 0.21 18.93 18.59
CA LEU A 174 1.67 19.08 18.60
C LEU A 174 2.13 20.51 18.30
N MET A 175 1.20 21.41 17.89
CA MET A 175 1.49 22.79 17.57
C MET A 175 1.51 23.68 18.83
N PRO A 176 2.02 24.93 18.74
CA PRO A 176 2.02 25.88 19.85
C PRO A 176 0.64 26.03 20.51
N GLY A 177 0.59 25.79 21.81
CA GLY A 177 -0.66 25.77 22.60
C GLY A 177 -1.44 24.47 22.53
N GLY A 178 -0.93 23.44 21.84
CA GLY A 178 -1.53 22.11 21.81
C GLY A 178 -1.23 21.27 23.05
N GLU A 179 -2.03 20.24 23.30
CA GLU A 179 -1.94 19.40 24.51
C GLU A 179 -0.62 18.65 24.69
N MET A 180 0.11 18.44 23.59
CA MET A 180 1.38 17.72 23.60
C MET A 180 2.62 18.64 23.60
N GLU A 181 2.41 19.98 23.62
CA GLU A 181 3.50 20.93 23.74
C GLU A 181 4.04 20.94 25.19
N ALA A 182 5.33 20.76 25.35
CA ALA A 182 5.95 20.89 26.67
C ALA A 182 6.12 22.37 27.08
N PRO A 183 6.02 22.72 28.36
CA PRO A 183 6.18 24.13 28.82
C PRO A 183 7.48 24.79 28.38
N GLU A 184 8.57 24.03 28.32
CA GLU A 184 9.90 24.48 27.88
C GLU A 184 9.97 24.81 26.38
N ASP A 185 9.12 24.23 25.57
CA ASP A 185 9.06 24.50 24.13
C ASP A 185 8.65 25.94 23.83
N ALA A 186 7.89 26.58 24.74
CA ALA A 186 7.46 27.97 24.61
C ALA A 186 8.61 29.00 24.55
N HIS A 187 9.80 28.64 25.00
CA HIS A 187 11.01 29.49 24.91
C HIS A 187 11.55 29.57 23.47
N TYR A 188 11.16 28.67 22.59
CA TYR A 188 11.58 28.64 21.19
C TYR A 188 10.47 29.23 20.31
N ASN A 189 10.86 29.99 19.30
CA ASN A 189 9.90 30.65 18.39
C ASN A 189 10.26 30.43 16.91
N PRO A 190 10.47 29.18 16.47
CA PRO A 190 10.64 28.88 15.04
C PRO A 190 9.27 29.03 14.33
N TRP A 191 9.31 29.03 13.01
CA TRP A 191 8.10 28.74 12.25
C TRP A 191 7.63 27.30 12.57
N THR A 192 6.33 27.16 12.84
CA THR A 192 5.70 25.85 13.12
C THR A 192 4.54 25.63 12.15
N GLY A 193 4.29 24.40 11.80
CA GLY A 193 3.18 24.09 10.89
C GLY A 193 3.30 22.74 10.23
N VAL A 194 2.53 22.58 9.16
CA VAL A 194 2.52 21.38 8.33
C VAL A 194 3.02 21.74 6.93
N ILE A 195 3.92 20.91 6.40
CA ILE A 195 4.25 20.91 4.97
C ILE A 195 3.49 19.75 4.35
N PRO A 196 2.32 19.99 3.72
CA PRO A 196 1.53 18.92 3.13
C PRO A 196 2.22 18.34 1.90
N TYR A 197 2.03 17.05 1.67
CA TYR A 197 2.41 16.38 0.44
C TYR A 197 1.16 15.92 -0.30
N THR A 198 0.97 16.42 -1.50
CA THR A 198 -0.15 16.05 -2.36
C THR A 198 0.43 15.44 -3.64
N PRO A 199 0.36 14.12 -3.81
CA PRO A 199 0.76 13.49 -5.05
C PRO A 199 -0.19 13.91 -6.18
N VAL A 200 0.36 14.28 -7.33
CA VAL A 200 -0.41 14.61 -8.53
C VAL A 200 -0.05 13.65 -9.65
N THR A 201 -1.06 13.17 -10.36
CA THR A 201 -0.86 12.44 -11.60
C THR A 201 -0.55 13.43 -12.71
N GLY A 202 0.56 13.22 -13.39
CA GLY A 202 0.93 14.04 -14.57
C GLY A 202 -0.02 13.83 -15.74
N ALA A 203 0.09 14.71 -16.73
CA ALA A 203 -0.62 14.53 -17.99
C ALA A 203 -0.15 13.25 -18.70
N ALA A 204 -1.09 12.58 -19.39
CA ALA A 204 -0.74 11.42 -20.20
C ALA A 204 0.23 11.83 -21.32
N ILE A 205 1.27 11.02 -21.52
CA ILE A 205 2.26 11.21 -22.58
C ILE A 205 2.00 10.16 -23.65
N ALA A 206 1.76 10.59 -24.90
CA ALA A 206 1.56 9.65 -26.00
C ALA A 206 2.87 8.85 -26.27
N ALA A 207 2.73 7.63 -26.77
CA ALA A 207 3.89 6.77 -27.07
C ALA A 207 4.86 7.43 -28.06
N THR A 208 4.33 8.22 -29.00
CA THR A 208 5.13 9.00 -29.98
C THR A 208 5.99 10.08 -29.33
N ASP A 209 5.62 10.57 -28.16
CA ASP A 209 6.27 11.68 -27.47
C ASP A 209 7.24 11.20 -26.37
N LEU A 210 7.39 9.86 -26.24
CA LEU A 210 8.32 9.29 -25.27
C LEU A 210 9.78 9.44 -25.74
N PRO A 211 10.72 9.79 -24.85
CA PRO A 211 12.15 9.85 -25.18
C PRO A 211 12.65 8.55 -25.80
N GLY A 212 13.37 8.61 -26.89
CA GLY A 212 13.94 7.45 -27.60
C GLY A 212 12.97 6.68 -28.51
N ASN A 213 11.78 7.23 -28.78
CA ASN A 213 10.82 6.67 -29.72
C ASN A 213 10.90 7.36 -31.10
N ASP A 214 12.12 7.50 -31.62
CA ASP A 214 12.40 8.08 -32.94
C ASP A 214 12.10 7.11 -34.11
N ARG A 215 10.97 6.35 -34.03
CA ARG A 215 10.56 5.39 -35.05
C ARG A 215 9.45 5.94 -35.92
#